data_045234d73013da778227335ee0f3c62f
#
_entry.id   045234d73013da778227335ee0f3c62f
#
_cell.length_a   1.000
_cell.length_b   1.000
_cell.length_c   1.000
_cell.angle_alpha   90.00
_cell.angle_beta   90.00
_cell.angle_gamma   90.00
#
_symmetry.space_group_name_H-M   'P 1'
#
loop_
_entity.id
_entity.type
_entity.pdbx_description
1 polymer ?
#
loop_
_entity_poly.entity_id
_entity_poly.type
_entity_poly.pdbx_seq_one_letter_code
_entity_poly.pdbx_strand_id
1 'polypeptide(L)'
;MKRYEFYRNQKITVIDCRYFSFEAENLETAVQKIKELRADGQLDELSNDPTYQEDVAYQIPGTEYPLDIENNNGDPTVMIYSAADGTCITDNLPISTGITQTKNIIIN
;
A
#
# COMPACT_ATOMS: atom_id res chain seq x y z
N MET A 1 20.29 -21.38 -27.07
CA MET A 1 19.84 -20.97 -25.76
C MET A 1 18.36 -20.63 -25.80
N LYS A 2 17.60 -21.04 -24.79
CA LYS A 2 16.18 -20.76 -24.71
C LYS A 2 15.93 -19.58 -23.77
N ARG A 3 14.77 -18.94 -23.97
CA ARG A 3 14.34 -17.80 -23.14
C ARG A 3 13.09 -18.19 -22.36
N TYR A 4 13.04 -17.84 -21.08
CA TYR A 4 11.91 -18.15 -20.20
C TYR A 4 11.33 -16.86 -19.66
N GLU A 5 10.01 -16.80 -19.51
CA GLU A 5 9.31 -15.60 -19.09
C GLU A 5 8.70 -15.77 -17.71
N PHE A 6 8.87 -14.75 -16.88
CA PHE A 6 8.32 -14.68 -15.51
C PHE A 6 7.65 -13.35 -15.33
N TYR A 7 6.81 -13.22 -14.30
CA TYR A 7 6.32 -11.92 -13.91
C TYR A 7 6.45 -11.75 -12.39
N ARG A 8 6.61 -10.50 -11.99
CA ARG A 8 6.78 -10.12 -10.59
C ARG A 8 5.62 -9.26 -10.15
N ASN A 9 4.93 -9.70 -9.10
CA ASN A 9 3.96 -8.87 -8.40
C ASN A 9 4.64 -8.26 -7.18
N GLN A 10 4.49 -6.97 -7.01
CA GLN A 10 5.10 -6.26 -5.91
C GLN A 10 4.10 -5.27 -5.33
N LYS A 11 3.95 -5.29 -4.01
CA LYS A 11 3.15 -4.29 -3.31
C LYS A 11 3.97 -3.03 -3.12
N ILE A 12 3.37 -1.90 -3.43
CA ILE A 12 4.02 -0.59 -3.31
C ILE A 12 3.07 0.35 -2.59
N THR A 13 3.64 1.43 -2.03
CA THR A 13 2.87 2.59 -1.59
C THR A 13 3.03 3.69 -2.62
N VAL A 14 2.03 4.56 -2.69
CA VAL A 14 2.04 5.69 -3.61
C VAL A 14 1.21 6.80 -2.97
N ILE A 15 1.54 8.06 -3.27
CA ILE A 15 0.73 9.16 -2.80
C ILE A 15 -0.45 9.32 -3.74
N ASP A 16 -1.65 9.17 -3.18
CA ASP A 16 -2.90 9.38 -3.88
C ASP A 16 -3.36 10.81 -3.59
N CYS A 17 -3.48 11.61 -4.65
CA CYS A 17 -3.89 13.00 -4.53
C CYS A 17 -5.34 13.13 -4.93
N ARG A 18 -6.17 13.71 -4.07
CA ARG A 18 -7.60 13.90 -4.33
C ARG A 18 -7.96 15.35 -4.10
N TYR A 19 -8.49 15.98 -5.14
CA TYR A 19 -9.04 17.31 -5.02
C TYR A 19 -10.49 17.18 -4.58
N PHE A 20 -10.87 17.93 -3.56
CA PHE A 20 -12.23 17.90 -3.04
C PHE A 20 -12.66 19.30 -2.63
N SER A 21 -13.96 19.46 -2.46
CA SER A 21 -14.55 20.69 -1.97
C SER A 21 -15.74 20.38 -1.06
N PHE A 22 -16.11 21.33 -0.25
CA PHE A 22 -17.34 21.29 0.55
C PHE A 22 -17.75 22.73 0.85
N GLU A 23 -19.02 22.92 1.16
CA GLU A 23 -19.56 24.27 1.40
C GLU A 23 -19.29 24.74 2.81
N ALA A 24 -18.99 26.02 2.93
CA ALA A 24 -18.81 26.71 4.20
C ALA A 24 -19.09 28.19 3.97
N GLU A 25 -19.29 28.97 5.04
CA GLU A 25 -19.56 30.39 4.91
C GLU A 25 -18.41 31.15 4.29
N ASN A 26 -17.19 30.76 4.60
CA ASN A 26 -15.97 31.38 4.07
C ASN A 26 -14.82 30.40 4.18
N LEU A 27 -13.67 30.77 3.62
CA LEU A 27 -12.47 29.90 3.62
C LEU A 27 -12.00 29.61 5.02
N GLU A 28 -12.05 30.62 5.89
CA GLU A 28 -11.59 30.49 7.29
C GLU A 28 -12.39 29.43 8.04
N THR A 29 -13.70 29.43 7.87
CA THR A 29 -14.59 28.43 8.47
C THR A 29 -14.32 27.04 7.91
N ALA A 30 -14.08 26.94 6.59
CA ALA A 30 -13.76 25.66 5.96
C ALA A 30 -12.45 25.08 6.51
N VAL A 31 -11.42 25.90 6.62
CA VAL A 31 -10.12 25.50 7.18
C VAL A 31 -10.27 25.06 8.64
N GLN A 32 -11.04 25.81 9.42
CA GLN A 32 -11.28 25.48 10.83
C GLN A 32 -11.96 24.13 10.99
N LYS A 33 -12.93 23.83 10.13
CA LYS A 33 -13.60 22.53 10.14
C LYS A 33 -12.63 21.37 9.94
N ILE A 34 -11.71 21.51 8.98
CA ILE A 34 -10.69 20.48 8.72
C ILE A 34 -9.79 20.29 9.95
N LYS A 35 -9.36 21.40 10.56
CA LYS A 35 -8.50 21.35 11.75
C LYS A 35 -9.19 20.69 12.93
N GLU A 36 -10.48 20.93 13.10
CA GLU A 36 -11.27 20.31 14.18
C GLU A 36 -11.40 18.80 13.97
N LEU A 37 -11.63 18.36 12.73
CA LEU A 37 -11.69 16.93 12.43
C LEU A 37 -10.35 16.25 12.74
N ARG A 38 -9.25 16.92 12.43
CA ARG A 38 -7.92 16.37 12.77
C ARG A 38 -7.75 16.25 14.29
N ALA A 39 -8.15 17.28 15.04
CA ALA A 39 -8.04 17.27 16.50
C ALA A 39 -8.84 16.13 17.12
N ASP A 40 -9.98 15.78 16.53
CA ASP A 40 -10.84 14.71 16.99
C ASP A 40 -10.43 13.32 16.45
N GLY A 41 -9.35 13.24 15.67
CA GLY A 41 -8.93 11.99 15.04
C GLY A 41 -9.86 11.49 13.95
N GLN A 42 -10.66 12.39 13.36
CA GLN A 42 -11.70 12.05 12.38
C GLN A 42 -11.44 12.66 11.00
N LEU A 43 -10.17 12.86 10.65
CA LEU A 43 -9.82 13.50 9.39
C LEU A 43 -10.33 12.71 8.18
N ASP A 44 -10.34 11.38 8.27
CA ASP A 44 -10.85 10.50 7.23
C ASP A 44 -12.36 10.56 7.08
N GLU A 45 -13.08 11.18 8.02
CA GLU A 45 -14.53 11.35 7.95
C GLU A 45 -14.96 12.64 7.27
N LEU A 46 -14.02 13.38 6.69
CA LEU A 46 -14.31 14.61 5.96
C LEU A 46 -15.31 14.37 4.82
N SER A 47 -15.24 13.22 4.18
CA SER A 47 -16.15 12.83 3.10
C SER A 47 -17.60 12.61 3.55
N ASN A 48 -17.85 12.59 4.87
CA ASN A 48 -19.22 12.45 5.39
C ASN A 48 -19.99 13.79 5.42
N ASP A 49 -19.34 14.90 5.11
CA ASP A 49 -20.02 16.17 4.98
C ASP A 49 -21.01 16.09 3.81
N PRO A 50 -22.30 16.48 4.04
CA PRO A 50 -23.33 16.35 2.96
C PRO A 50 -23.02 17.16 1.71
N THR A 51 -22.16 18.19 1.79
CA THR A 51 -21.79 19.02 0.65
C THR A 51 -20.45 18.61 0.04
N TYR A 52 -19.81 17.56 0.56
CA TYR A 52 -18.51 17.09 0.05
C TYR A 52 -18.63 16.65 -1.40
N GLN A 53 -17.70 17.10 -2.22
CA GLN A 53 -17.56 16.70 -3.63
C GLN A 53 -16.11 16.41 -3.95
N GLU A 54 -15.86 15.32 -4.64
CA GLU A 54 -14.53 14.92 -5.10
C GLU A 54 -14.45 15.22 -6.60
N ASP A 55 -13.42 15.97 -7.01
CA ASP A 55 -13.28 16.36 -8.42
C ASP A 55 -12.35 15.41 -9.16
N VAL A 56 -11.07 15.45 -8.81
CA VAL A 56 -10.01 14.72 -9.51
C VAL A 56 -9.24 13.89 -8.50
N ALA A 57 -8.97 12.65 -8.87
CA ALA A 57 -8.14 11.77 -8.07
C ALA A 57 -7.07 11.17 -8.99
N TYR A 58 -5.81 11.20 -8.57
CA TYR A 58 -4.73 10.60 -9.33
C TYR A 58 -3.58 10.23 -8.40
N GLN A 59 -2.77 9.27 -8.84
CA GLN A 59 -1.56 8.91 -8.12
C GLN A 59 -0.42 9.81 -8.60
N ILE A 60 0.33 10.37 -7.65
CA ILE A 60 1.42 11.29 -7.98
C ILE A 60 2.59 10.48 -8.53
N PRO A 61 3.00 10.72 -9.80
CA PRO A 61 4.14 9.99 -10.38
C PRO A 61 5.43 10.26 -9.61
N GLY A 62 6.25 9.22 -9.47
CA GLY A 62 7.54 9.35 -8.79
C GLY A 62 7.45 9.20 -7.28
N THR A 63 6.27 8.92 -6.73
CA THR A 63 6.11 8.72 -5.28
C THR A 63 5.97 7.25 -4.91
N GLU A 64 6.10 6.35 -5.90
CA GLU A 64 6.02 4.91 -5.66
C GLU A 64 7.17 4.46 -4.76
N TYR A 65 6.84 3.67 -3.76
CA TYR A 65 7.83 3.18 -2.83
C TYR A 65 7.54 1.72 -2.47
N PRO A 66 8.56 0.84 -2.44
CA PRO A 66 8.32 -0.55 -2.07
C PRO A 66 7.79 -0.66 -0.64
N LEU A 67 6.75 -1.48 -0.47
CA LEU A 67 6.25 -1.80 0.85
C LEU A 67 7.12 -2.92 1.43
N ASP A 68 7.51 -2.81 2.69
CA ASP A 68 8.26 -3.88 3.33
C ASP A 68 7.33 -4.91 3.98
N ILE A 69 7.90 -6.08 4.31
CA ILE A 69 7.15 -7.20 4.87
C ILE A 69 6.53 -6.82 6.21
N GLU A 70 7.25 -6.07 7.04
CA GLU A 70 6.77 -5.67 8.37
C GLU A 70 5.50 -4.84 8.27
N ASN A 71 5.44 -3.91 7.32
CA ASN A 71 4.28 -3.06 7.10
C ASN A 71 3.17 -3.76 6.33
N ASN A 72 3.39 -5.01 5.93
CA ASN A 72 2.39 -5.85 5.26
C ASN A 72 1.93 -7.01 6.16
N ASN A 73 1.95 -6.81 7.47
CA ASN A 73 1.52 -7.81 8.47
C ASN A 73 2.32 -9.11 8.41
N GLY A 74 3.57 -9.05 7.95
CA GLY A 74 4.43 -10.22 7.83
C GLY A 74 4.21 -11.04 6.57
N ASP A 75 3.28 -10.64 5.71
CA ASP A 75 3.02 -11.32 4.44
C ASP A 75 3.98 -10.87 3.36
N PRO A 76 4.22 -11.70 2.33
CA PRO A 76 5.12 -11.34 1.24
C PRO A 76 4.68 -10.08 0.51
N THR A 77 5.64 -9.27 0.07
CA THR A 77 5.37 -8.07 -0.71
C THR A 77 5.91 -8.18 -2.14
N VAL A 78 6.76 -9.16 -2.42
CA VAL A 78 7.27 -9.45 -3.76
C VAL A 78 7.08 -10.93 -4.03
N MET A 79 6.49 -11.26 -5.18
CA MET A 79 6.25 -12.64 -5.59
C MET A 79 6.61 -12.78 -7.05
N ILE A 80 7.30 -13.88 -7.39
CA ILE A 80 7.71 -14.19 -8.76
C ILE A 80 6.93 -15.41 -9.23
N TYR A 81 6.35 -15.33 -10.42
CA TYR A 81 5.53 -16.39 -11.01
C TYR A 81 6.05 -16.77 -12.38
N SER A 82 5.83 -18.02 -12.76
CA SER A 82 6.06 -18.46 -14.12
C SER A 82 4.94 -17.92 -15.01
N ALA A 83 5.29 -17.26 -16.09
CA ALA A 83 4.30 -16.73 -17.03
C ALA A 83 3.59 -17.85 -17.81
N ALA A 84 4.22 -19.01 -17.93
CA ALA A 84 3.67 -20.12 -18.70
C ALA A 84 2.43 -20.72 -18.04
N ASP A 85 2.41 -20.87 -16.73
CA ASP A 85 1.32 -21.57 -16.02
C ASP A 85 0.85 -20.86 -14.75
N GLY A 86 1.43 -19.71 -14.41
CA GLY A 86 1.04 -18.97 -13.21
C GLY A 86 1.54 -19.56 -11.89
N THR A 87 2.44 -20.55 -11.96
CA THR A 87 3.00 -21.16 -10.74
C THR A 87 3.87 -20.17 -9.99
N CYS A 88 3.66 -20.02 -8.68
CA CYS A 88 4.52 -19.19 -7.84
C CYS A 88 5.86 -19.87 -7.64
N ILE A 89 6.93 -19.19 -8.06
CA ILE A 89 8.30 -19.72 -7.95
C ILE A 89 8.88 -19.40 -6.57
N THR A 90 8.71 -18.15 -6.11
CA THR A 90 9.29 -17.71 -4.84
C THR A 90 8.67 -16.37 -4.41
N ASP A 91 9.01 -15.97 -3.20
CA ASP A 91 8.63 -14.66 -2.65
C ASP A 91 9.80 -14.10 -1.85
N ASN A 92 9.59 -12.93 -1.23
CA ASN A 92 10.64 -12.24 -0.47
C ASN A 92 10.59 -12.49 1.03
N LEU A 93 9.85 -13.51 1.48
CA LEU A 93 9.90 -13.87 2.91
C LEU A 93 11.29 -14.40 3.27
N PRO A 94 11.77 -14.17 4.52
CA PRO A 94 13.05 -14.73 4.94
C PRO A 94 13.06 -16.24 4.84
N ILE A 95 14.14 -16.81 4.31
CA ILE A 95 14.30 -18.26 4.24
C ILE A 95 14.69 -18.76 5.63
N SER A 96 13.89 -19.69 6.17
CA SER A 96 14.19 -20.33 7.44
C SER A 96 15.24 -21.40 7.21
N THR A 97 16.47 -21.18 7.74
CA THR A 97 17.57 -22.16 7.66
C THR A 97 17.66 -22.88 8.97
N GLY A 98 17.44 -23.93 9.28
CA GLY A 98 17.51 -24.59 10.39
C GLY A 98 17.66 -25.34 10.94
N ILE A 99 18.02 -24.99 10.75
CA ILE A 99 18.15 -25.38 11.07
C ILE A 99 17.86 -25.70 11.57
N THR A 100 18.13 -25.82 11.74
CA THR A 100 17.92 -26.02 11.67
C THR A 100 17.62 -26.17 11.82
N GLN A 101 18.07 -26.32 12.03
CA GLN A 101 17.92 -26.60 11.83
C GLN A 101 17.54 -26.70 11.83
N THR A 102 18.19 -27.32 12.55
CA THR A 102 18.06 -27.60 12.40
C THR A 102 17.66 -27.55 12.38
N LYS A 103 17.59 -27.80 12.53
CA LYS A 103 17.47 -27.98 12.26
C LYS A 103 17.01 -27.79 11.99
N ASN A 104 17.42 -28.26 12.61
CA ASN A 104 17.28 -28.27 12.26
C ASN A 104 16.97 -27.83 12.12
N ILE A 105 17.14 -28.46 12.72
CA ILE A 105 17.16 -28.38 12.24
C ILE A 105 16.75 -27.99 11.97
N ILE A 106 16.72 -28.46 12.32
CA ILE A 106 16.60 -28.31 11.68
C ILE A 106 16.13 -27.83 11.33
N ILE A 107 16.24 -28.23 11.62
CA ILE A 107 16.04 -28.05 11.01
C ILE A 107 15.70 -27.54 10.71
N ASN A 108 15.55 -28.10 11.06
CA ASN A 108 15.34 -27.86 10.39
C ASN A 108 15.36 -27.44 10.17
#